data_971cf03d018f276c605f8d5d15dce308
#
_entry.id   971cf03d018f276c605f8d5d15dce308
#
_cell.length_a   1.000
_cell.length_b   1.000
_cell.length_c   1.000
_cell.angle_alpha   90.00
_cell.angle_beta   90.00
_cell.angle_gamma   90.00
#
_symmetry.space_group_name_H-M   'P 1'
#
loop_
_entity.id
_entity.type
_entity.pdbx_description
1 polymer ?
#
loop_
_entity_poly.entity_id
_entity_poly.type
_entity_poly.pdbx_seq_one_letter_code
_entity_poly.pdbx_strand_id
1 'polypeptide(L)'
;MKKSRLAVIFFLFAVLGYCSLATAQEQPDASFDSFLKKFTSSAEFQLSRIKFPLATPIFLIDENENEKEVPFTEAEWPLLTAKDFEVSKISTTDGVYFGRFAVKEKDHVEYEAGLEESELDLNVIFDLINGKWYVTDCYNGIVYGAVPVGEFDATVYEVQQKNEKFIKKHP
;
A
#
# COMPACT_ATOMS: atom_id res chain seq x y z
N MET A 1 -23.77 -64.46 14.98
CA MET A 1 -24.20 -63.08 14.91
C MET A 1 -23.16 -62.14 15.47
N LYS A 2 -22.01 -61.91 14.79
CA LYS A 2 -20.93 -61.00 15.25
C LYS A 2 -20.26 -60.20 14.13
N LYS A 3 -20.92 -59.98 12.98
CA LYS A 3 -20.30 -59.27 11.81
C LYS A 3 -20.87 -57.91 11.49
N SER A 4 -21.82 -57.36 12.28
CA SER A 4 -22.51 -56.10 11.98
C SER A 4 -22.03 -54.86 12.74
N ARG A 5 -21.15 -55.04 13.76
CA ARG A 5 -20.66 -53.90 14.57
C ARG A 5 -19.36 -53.24 14.04
N LEU A 6 -18.66 -53.89 13.15
CA LEU A 6 -17.39 -53.34 12.62
C LEU A 6 -17.60 -52.39 11.43
N ALA A 7 -18.70 -52.56 10.68
CA ALA A 7 -19.01 -51.69 9.52
C ALA A 7 -19.50 -50.30 9.90
N VAL A 8 -20.13 -50.16 11.08
CA VAL A 8 -20.64 -48.85 11.54
C VAL A 8 -19.54 -47.94 12.03
N ILE A 9 -18.45 -48.46 12.57
CA ILE A 9 -17.32 -47.67 13.07
C ILE A 9 -16.49 -47.09 11.92
N PHE A 10 -16.38 -47.79 10.78
CA PHE A 10 -15.66 -47.28 9.62
C PHE A 10 -16.42 -46.15 8.89
N PHE A 11 -17.75 -46.11 8.98
CA PHE A 11 -18.55 -45.06 8.40
C PHE A 11 -18.53 -43.73 9.20
N LEU A 12 -18.30 -43.83 10.53
CA LEU A 12 -18.21 -42.64 11.38
C LEU A 12 -16.87 -41.91 11.22
N PHE A 13 -15.79 -42.58 10.84
CA PHE A 13 -14.49 -41.97 10.60
C PHE A 13 -14.39 -41.29 9.23
N ALA A 14 -15.18 -41.70 8.25
CA ALA A 14 -15.21 -41.09 6.92
C ALA A 14 -15.93 -39.71 6.88
N VAL A 15 -16.80 -39.41 7.84
CA VAL A 15 -17.55 -38.14 7.90
C VAL A 15 -16.79 -37.04 8.63
N LEU A 16 -15.78 -37.37 9.44
CA LEU A 16 -14.93 -36.41 10.17
C LEU A 16 -13.75 -35.88 9.33
N GLY A 17 -13.51 -36.42 8.13
CA GLY A 17 -12.39 -36.04 7.25
C GLY A 17 -12.69 -34.86 6.32
N TYR A 18 -13.91 -34.37 6.23
CA TYR A 18 -14.26 -33.15 5.49
C TYR A 18 -14.33 -31.93 6.41
N CYS A 19 -13.32 -31.74 7.29
CA CYS A 19 -13.00 -30.38 7.70
C CYS A 19 -12.47 -29.67 6.47
N SER A 20 -13.39 -29.07 5.71
CA SER A 20 -13.10 -28.11 4.67
C SER A 20 -12.04 -27.16 5.23
N LEU A 21 -10.87 -27.14 4.64
CA LEU A 21 -10.03 -25.96 4.60
C LEU A 21 -10.87 -24.89 3.90
N ALA A 22 -11.84 -24.30 4.62
CA ALA A 22 -12.40 -23.04 4.25
C ALA A 22 -11.20 -22.08 4.30
N THR A 23 -10.50 -21.95 3.19
CA THR A 23 -9.69 -20.77 2.93
C THR A 23 -10.66 -19.65 3.16
N ALA A 24 -10.46 -18.90 4.23
CA ALA A 24 -11.22 -17.68 4.49
C ALA A 24 -11.02 -16.82 3.25
N GLN A 25 -11.99 -16.87 2.34
CA GLN A 25 -11.98 -16.03 1.16
C GLN A 25 -12.22 -14.63 1.71
N GLU A 26 -11.13 -13.88 1.87
CA GLU A 26 -11.22 -12.49 2.32
C GLU A 26 -12.28 -11.79 1.49
N GLN A 27 -13.24 -11.16 2.18
CA GLN A 27 -14.34 -10.49 1.50
C GLN A 27 -13.81 -9.34 0.62
N PRO A 28 -14.47 -9.10 -0.53
CA PRO A 28 -14.18 -7.94 -1.37
C PRO A 28 -14.29 -6.63 -0.57
N ASP A 29 -13.51 -5.63 -0.95
CA ASP A 29 -13.61 -4.30 -0.35
C ASP A 29 -14.97 -3.67 -0.74
N ALA A 30 -15.70 -3.14 0.25
CA ALA A 30 -17.04 -2.61 0.04
C ALA A 30 -17.07 -1.38 -0.89
N SER A 31 -16.04 -0.52 -0.80
CA SER A 31 -15.84 0.66 -1.65
C SER A 31 -14.41 1.16 -1.51
N PHE A 32 -13.94 1.99 -2.46
CA PHE A 32 -12.65 2.65 -2.37
C PHE A 32 -12.54 3.52 -1.11
N ASP A 33 -13.56 4.30 -0.78
CA ASP A 33 -13.53 5.19 0.39
C ASP A 33 -13.40 4.41 1.71
N SER A 34 -14.09 3.25 1.82
CA SER A 34 -13.95 2.35 2.98
C SER A 34 -12.57 1.72 3.06
N PHE A 35 -12.02 1.32 1.90
CA PHE A 35 -10.65 0.82 1.78
C PHE A 35 -9.65 1.90 2.20
N LEU A 36 -9.72 3.10 1.62
CA LEU A 36 -8.78 4.19 1.90
C LEU A 36 -8.77 4.57 3.39
N LYS A 37 -9.95 4.63 4.02
CA LYS A 37 -10.06 4.87 5.46
C LYS A 37 -9.30 3.82 6.27
N LYS A 38 -9.42 2.54 5.93
CA LYS A 38 -8.72 1.44 6.61
C LYS A 38 -7.22 1.46 6.28
N PHE A 39 -6.88 1.71 5.01
CA PHE A 39 -5.51 1.81 4.52
C PHE A 39 -4.70 2.86 5.27
N THR A 40 -5.29 4.02 5.53
CA THR A 40 -4.63 5.13 6.23
C THR A 40 -4.68 5.06 7.75
N SER A 41 -5.33 4.03 8.33
CA SER A 41 -5.51 3.89 9.78
C SER A 41 -4.99 2.57 10.37
N SER A 42 -4.41 1.67 9.58
CA SER A 42 -3.81 0.42 10.04
C SER A 42 -2.56 0.11 9.23
N ALA A 43 -1.42 0.04 9.89
CA ALA A 43 -0.14 -0.29 9.27
C ALA A 43 -0.14 -1.70 8.65
N GLU A 44 -0.64 -2.70 9.38
CA GLU A 44 -0.74 -4.08 8.90
C GLU A 44 -1.61 -4.16 7.64
N PHE A 45 -2.78 -3.50 7.67
CA PHE A 45 -3.65 -3.47 6.51
C PHE A 45 -2.99 -2.74 5.33
N GLN A 46 -2.35 -1.60 5.56
CA GLN A 46 -1.67 -0.84 4.53
C GLN A 46 -0.61 -1.69 3.82
N LEU A 47 0.31 -2.31 4.56
CA LEU A 47 1.37 -3.15 3.99
C LEU A 47 0.81 -4.37 3.26
N SER A 48 -0.28 -4.96 3.73
CA SER A 48 -0.95 -6.10 3.06
C SER A 48 -1.59 -5.73 1.72
N ARG A 49 -1.74 -4.42 1.44
CA ARG A 49 -2.44 -3.87 0.27
C ARG A 49 -1.52 -3.11 -0.68
N ILE A 50 -0.24 -3.40 -0.67
CA ILE A 50 0.75 -2.85 -1.60
C ILE A 50 1.40 -3.97 -2.38
N LYS A 51 1.59 -3.78 -3.68
CA LYS A 51 2.22 -4.74 -4.59
C LYS A 51 3.72 -4.43 -4.74
N PHE A 52 4.51 -4.83 -3.74
CA PHE A 52 5.96 -4.66 -3.79
C PHE A 52 6.68 -5.68 -4.69
N PRO A 53 7.81 -5.30 -5.33
CA PRO A 53 8.26 -3.92 -5.48
C PRO A 53 7.29 -3.13 -6.35
N LEU A 54 7.19 -1.80 -6.12
CA LEU A 54 6.39 -0.93 -6.96
C LEU A 54 6.99 -0.82 -8.37
N ALA A 55 6.16 -0.46 -9.37
CA ALA A 55 6.60 -0.38 -10.76
C ALA A 55 7.58 0.79 -10.97
N THR A 56 7.30 1.93 -10.33
CA THR A 56 8.19 3.09 -10.33
C THR A 56 9.29 2.90 -9.27
N PRO A 57 10.58 2.88 -9.66
CA PRO A 57 11.70 2.82 -8.72
C PRO A 57 11.90 4.16 -8.01
N ILE A 58 12.70 4.15 -6.95
CA ILE A 58 13.22 5.38 -6.34
C ILE A 58 14.42 5.85 -7.17
N PHE A 59 14.41 7.13 -7.56
CA PHE A 59 15.51 7.76 -8.29
C PHE A 59 16.42 8.52 -7.33
N LEU A 60 17.69 8.14 -7.30
CA LEU A 60 18.72 8.79 -6.50
C LEU A 60 19.66 9.54 -7.44
N ILE A 61 20.28 10.61 -6.94
CA ILE A 61 21.26 11.39 -7.71
C ILE A 61 22.67 11.11 -7.17
N ASP A 62 23.59 10.73 -8.06
CA ASP A 62 25.02 10.56 -7.71
C ASP A 62 25.80 11.89 -7.74
N GLU A 63 27.07 11.84 -7.35
CA GLU A 63 27.96 13.01 -7.31
C GLU A 63 28.21 13.65 -8.70
N ASN A 64 27.87 12.95 -9.77
CA ASN A 64 28.02 13.41 -11.16
C ASN A 64 26.68 13.79 -11.78
N GLU A 65 25.62 13.95 -10.95
CA GLU A 65 24.26 14.27 -11.37
C GLU A 65 23.60 13.16 -12.23
N ASN A 66 24.11 11.91 -12.18
CA ASN A 66 23.44 10.80 -12.84
C ASN A 66 22.39 10.18 -11.94
N GLU A 67 21.27 9.77 -12.55
CA GLU A 67 20.24 9.03 -11.86
C GLU A 67 20.66 7.58 -11.61
N LYS A 68 20.34 7.09 -10.41
CA LYS A 68 20.46 5.69 -10.02
C LYS A 68 19.13 5.18 -9.52
N GLU A 69 18.62 4.12 -10.13
CA GLU A 69 17.39 3.47 -9.73
C GLU A 69 17.62 2.49 -8.56
N VAL A 70 16.72 2.56 -7.58
CA VAL A 70 16.64 1.61 -6.47
C VAL A 70 15.20 1.06 -6.42
N PRO A 71 14.99 -0.27 -6.28
CA PRO A 71 13.65 -0.83 -6.16
C PRO A 71 12.89 -0.21 -4.99
N PHE A 72 11.64 0.21 -5.21
CA PHE A 72 10.78 0.70 -4.14
C PHE A 72 10.09 -0.49 -3.47
N THR A 73 10.64 -0.94 -2.35
CA THR A 73 10.17 -2.10 -1.60
C THR A 73 9.48 -1.72 -0.30
N GLU A 74 9.06 -2.69 0.48
CA GLU A 74 8.45 -2.45 1.80
C GLU A 74 9.40 -1.70 2.75
N ALA A 75 10.72 -1.89 2.61
CA ALA A 75 11.70 -1.25 3.49
C ALA A 75 11.75 0.28 3.31
N GLU A 76 11.51 0.77 2.10
CA GLU A 76 11.50 2.19 1.75
C GLU A 76 10.11 2.81 1.90
N TRP A 77 9.05 2.01 2.08
CA TRP A 77 7.68 2.52 2.08
C TRP A 77 7.38 3.40 3.30
N PRO A 78 7.06 4.69 3.14
CA PRO A 78 6.54 5.51 4.22
C PRO A 78 5.06 5.19 4.45
N LEU A 79 4.66 4.85 5.68
CA LEU A 79 3.24 4.63 5.99
C LEU A 79 2.46 5.93 5.81
N LEU A 80 1.49 5.89 4.90
CA LEU A 80 0.66 7.03 4.54
C LEU A 80 -0.53 7.18 5.48
N THR A 81 -0.89 8.42 5.79
CA THR A 81 -1.99 8.81 6.66
C THR A 81 -3.14 9.41 5.86
N ALA A 82 -4.30 9.62 6.48
CA ALA A 82 -5.41 10.33 5.84
C ALA A 82 -5.03 11.74 5.37
N LYS A 83 -4.05 12.37 6.03
CA LYS A 83 -3.57 13.71 5.66
C LYS A 83 -2.87 13.71 4.31
N ASP A 84 -2.19 12.63 3.95
CA ASP A 84 -1.47 12.51 2.67
C ASP A 84 -2.42 12.41 1.47
N PHE A 85 -3.71 12.16 1.72
CA PHE A 85 -4.77 12.06 0.71
C PHE A 85 -5.80 13.19 0.81
N GLU A 86 -5.46 14.31 1.45
CA GLU A 86 -6.37 15.45 1.55
C GLU A 86 -6.58 16.12 0.17
N VAL A 87 -7.85 16.30 -0.19
CA VAL A 87 -8.19 17.12 -1.36
C VAL A 87 -8.09 18.59 -0.96
N SER A 88 -7.13 19.29 -1.54
CA SER A 88 -6.80 20.67 -1.19
C SER A 88 -6.36 21.47 -2.40
N LYS A 89 -6.51 22.80 -2.30
CA LYS A 89 -5.92 23.76 -3.23
C LYS A 89 -5.51 24.98 -2.42
N ILE A 90 -4.21 25.17 -2.23
CA ILE A 90 -3.64 26.18 -1.32
C ILE A 90 -2.69 27.06 -2.09
N SER A 91 -2.93 28.37 -2.10
CA SER A 91 -1.99 29.35 -2.65
C SER A 91 -0.81 29.54 -1.69
N THR A 92 0.39 29.40 -2.22
CA THR A 92 1.67 29.60 -1.53
C THR A 92 2.48 30.69 -2.22
N THR A 93 3.65 31.02 -1.70
CA THR A 93 4.61 31.93 -2.37
C THR A 93 5.18 31.36 -3.67
N ASP A 94 5.26 30.01 -3.75
CA ASP A 94 5.89 29.29 -4.87
C ASP A 94 4.88 28.85 -5.92
N GLY A 95 3.59 29.10 -5.70
CA GLY A 95 2.50 28.73 -6.62
C GLY A 95 1.29 28.18 -5.89
N VAL A 96 0.49 27.39 -6.57
CA VAL A 96 -0.70 26.75 -6.00
C VAL A 96 -0.40 25.28 -5.75
N TYR A 97 -0.34 24.90 -4.47
CA TYR A 97 -0.23 23.50 -4.07
C TYR A 97 -1.59 22.82 -4.09
N PHE A 98 -1.67 21.65 -4.65
CA PHE A 98 -2.91 20.87 -4.73
C PHE A 98 -2.72 19.45 -4.21
N GLY A 99 -3.86 18.87 -3.74
CA GLY A 99 -4.03 17.42 -3.56
C GLY A 99 -5.37 17.04 -4.16
N ARG A 100 -5.41 16.02 -5.01
CA ARG A 100 -6.64 15.61 -5.70
C ARG A 100 -6.64 14.13 -6.08
N PHE A 101 -7.84 13.56 -6.23
CA PHE A 101 -8.02 12.33 -6.99
C PHE A 101 -8.16 12.71 -8.46
N ALA A 102 -7.09 12.54 -9.24
CA ALA A 102 -7.02 12.89 -10.67
C ALA A 102 -7.87 11.94 -11.51
N VAL A 103 -7.89 10.65 -11.13
CA VAL A 103 -8.74 9.62 -11.72
C VAL A 103 -9.53 8.93 -10.60
N LYS A 104 -10.81 8.70 -10.79
CA LYS A 104 -11.66 7.94 -9.87
C LYS A 104 -12.66 7.10 -10.67
N GLU A 105 -12.17 5.97 -11.17
CA GLU A 105 -12.95 4.99 -11.91
C GLU A 105 -13.40 3.84 -11.00
N LYS A 106 -14.17 2.89 -11.57
CA LYS A 106 -14.74 1.78 -10.82
C LYS A 106 -13.66 0.84 -10.23
N ASP A 107 -12.55 0.67 -10.94
CA ASP A 107 -11.49 -0.31 -10.67
C ASP A 107 -10.08 0.31 -10.69
N HIS A 108 -9.99 1.63 -10.89
CA HIS A 108 -8.74 2.39 -10.94
C HIS A 108 -8.91 3.77 -10.32
N VAL A 109 -8.00 4.14 -9.40
CA VAL A 109 -7.98 5.45 -8.75
C VAL A 109 -6.54 5.97 -8.70
N GLU A 110 -6.36 7.25 -9.07
CA GLU A 110 -5.09 7.95 -8.97
C GLU A 110 -5.23 9.16 -8.05
N TYR A 111 -4.31 9.28 -7.09
CA TYR A 111 -4.16 10.47 -6.26
C TYR A 111 -2.87 11.19 -6.61
N GLU A 112 -2.97 12.50 -6.74
CA GLU A 112 -1.85 13.40 -7.04
C GLU A 112 -1.78 14.54 -6.04
N ALA A 113 -0.56 14.91 -5.66
CA ALA A 113 -0.30 16.14 -4.92
C ALA A 113 1.01 16.79 -5.40
N GLY A 114 1.07 18.10 -5.37
CA GLY A 114 2.22 18.90 -5.81
C GLY A 114 1.87 20.33 -6.12
N LEU A 115 2.83 21.08 -6.65
CA LEU A 115 2.62 22.44 -7.17
C LEU A 115 2.05 22.38 -8.60
N GLU A 116 1.07 23.23 -8.91
CA GLU A 116 0.59 23.42 -10.29
C GLU A 116 1.78 23.84 -11.19
N GLU A 117 1.84 23.26 -12.39
CA GLU A 117 2.89 23.52 -13.40
C GLU A 117 4.30 23.04 -13.00
N SER A 118 4.41 22.14 -11.98
CA SER A 118 5.64 21.52 -11.55
C SER A 118 5.53 19.99 -11.57
N GLU A 119 6.61 19.30 -11.24
CA GLU A 119 6.58 17.86 -11.01
C GLU A 119 5.73 17.52 -9.78
N LEU A 120 5.11 16.34 -9.78
CA LEU A 120 4.33 15.87 -8.64
C LEU A 120 5.23 15.56 -7.44
N ASP A 121 4.79 15.95 -6.26
CA ASP A 121 5.42 15.54 -5.01
C ASP A 121 4.97 14.16 -4.57
N LEU A 122 3.72 13.79 -4.88
CA LEU A 122 3.16 12.48 -4.58
C LEU A 122 2.22 12.05 -5.70
N ASN A 123 2.41 10.83 -6.19
CA ASN A 123 1.42 10.14 -7.03
C ASN A 123 1.23 8.73 -6.46
N VAL A 124 -0.02 8.31 -6.24
CA VAL A 124 -0.36 6.97 -5.76
C VAL A 124 -1.44 6.36 -6.63
N ILE A 125 -1.15 5.20 -7.19
CA ILE A 125 -2.05 4.46 -8.07
C ILE A 125 -2.65 3.28 -7.31
N PHE A 126 -3.97 3.19 -7.35
CA PHE A 126 -4.75 2.10 -6.76
C PHE A 126 -5.52 1.36 -7.82
N ASP A 127 -5.40 0.03 -7.84
CA ASP A 127 -6.15 -0.85 -8.72
C ASP A 127 -6.99 -1.87 -7.94
N LEU A 128 -8.19 -2.14 -8.45
CA LEU A 128 -9.10 -3.17 -7.92
C LEU A 128 -8.77 -4.53 -8.53
N ILE A 129 -8.08 -5.38 -7.79
CA ILE A 129 -7.64 -6.70 -8.25
C ILE A 129 -8.43 -7.77 -7.49
N ASN A 130 -9.22 -8.58 -8.20
CA ASN A 130 -10.05 -9.63 -7.63
C ASN A 130 -10.96 -9.15 -6.49
N GLY A 131 -11.55 -7.95 -6.65
CA GLY A 131 -12.45 -7.35 -5.67
C GLY A 131 -11.76 -6.68 -4.48
N LYS A 132 -10.44 -6.52 -4.48
CA LYS A 132 -9.66 -5.86 -3.44
C LYS A 132 -8.81 -4.75 -4.04
N TRP A 133 -8.77 -3.61 -3.36
CA TRP A 133 -7.92 -2.49 -3.72
C TRP A 133 -6.47 -2.72 -3.28
N TYR A 134 -5.54 -2.38 -4.14
CA TYR A 134 -4.10 -2.41 -3.88
C TYR A 134 -3.45 -1.13 -4.40
N VAL A 135 -2.41 -0.66 -3.72
CA VAL A 135 -1.43 0.24 -4.33
C VAL A 135 -0.59 -0.61 -5.28
N THR A 136 -0.59 -0.24 -6.54
CA THR A 136 0.17 -0.91 -7.61
C THR A 136 1.36 -0.11 -8.06
N ASP A 137 1.30 1.22 -7.88
CA ASP A 137 2.44 2.10 -8.13
C ASP A 137 2.41 3.34 -7.23
N CYS A 138 3.59 3.94 -7.00
CA CYS A 138 3.73 5.17 -6.25
C CYS A 138 5.03 5.90 -6.62
N TYR A 139 4.91 7.19 -6.91
CA TYR A 139 6.02 8.13 -6.84
C TYR A 139 5.89 8.96 -5.55
N ASN A 140 6.96 9.05 -4.78
CA ASN A 140 6.98 9.82 -3.53
C ASN A 140 8.17 10.77 -3.48
N GLY A 141 8.04 11.90 -4.16
CA GLY A 141 9.02 12.99 -4.18
C GLY A 141 9.12 13.73 -2.85
N ILE A 142 8.09 13.68 -1.98
CA ILE A 142 8.14 14.26 -0.63
C ILE A 142 9.28 13.62 0.20
N VAL A 143 9.49 12.32 0.02
CA VAL A 143 10.51 11.57 0.78
C VAL A 143 11.76 11.36 -0.05
N TYR A 144 11.61 11.04 -1.33
CA TYR A 144 12.69 10.57 -2.19
C TYR A 144 13.00 11.50 -3.37
N GLY A 145 12.41 12.69 -3.41
CA GLY A 145 12.71 13.69 -4.45
C GLY A 145 14.16 14.14 -4.35
N ALA A 146 14.96 13.86 -5.41
CA ALA A 146 16.36 14.26 -5.54
C ALA A 146 17.28 13.86 -4.37
N VAL A 147 17.03 12.68 -3.75
CA VAL A 147 17.88 12.18 -2.64
C VAL A 147 19.27 11.80 -3.18
N PRO A 148 20.37 12.35 -2.62
CA PRO A 148 21.72 11.92 -2.97
C PRO A 148 21.94 10.45 -2.60
N VAL A 149 22.68 9.71 -3.44
CA VAL A 149 23.00 8.29 -3.18
C VAL A 149 23.60 8.09 -1.79
N GLY A 150 24.47 9.00 -1.32
CA GLY A 150 25.12 8.91 -0.01
C GLY A 150 24.17 9.14 1.18
N GLU A 151 22.97 9.69 0.96
CA GLU A 151 21.98 10.01 2.01
C GLU A 151 20.81 9.02 2.02
N PHE A 152 20.76 8.09 1.07
CA PHE A 152 19.63 7.17 0.92
C PHE A 152 19.38 6.33 2.17
N ASP A 153 20.44 5.70 2.74
CA ASP A 153 20.29 4.86 3.94
C ASP A 153 19.76 5.65 5.14
N ALA A 154 20.20 6.92 5.28
CA ALA A 154 19.73 7.80 6.34
C ALA A 154 18.24 8.17 6.11
N THR A 155 17.84 8.43 4.88
CA THR A 155 16.44 8.71 4.51
C THR A 155 15.55 7.50 4.82
N VAL A 156 15.96 6.30 4.42
CA VAL A 156 15.23 5.06 4.72
C VAL A 156 15.13 4.85 6.24
N TYR A 157 16.20 5.07 6.98
CA TYR A 157 16.17 4.98 8.43
C TYR A 157 15.15 5.94 9.05
N GLU A 158 15.06 7.18 8.58
CA GLU A 158 14.07 8.14 9.05
C GLU A 158 12.63 7.69 8.72
N VAL A 159 12.40 7.14 7.53
CA VAL A 159 11.11 6.54 7.16
C VAL A 159 10.73 5.45 8.15
N GLN A 160 11.63 4.52 8.45
CA GLN A 160 11.39 3.44 9.39
C GLN A 160 11.08 3.96 10.80
N GLN A 161 11.77 4.98 11.27
CA GLN A 161 11.49 5.63 12.56
C GLN A 161 10.11 6.31 12.61
N LYS A 162 9.65 6.90 11.49
CA LYS A 162 8.30 7.45 11.37
C LYS A 162 7.25 6.33 11.35
N ASN A 163 7.53 5.25 10.62
CA ASN A 163 6.68 4.07 10.55
C ASN A 163 6.48 3.41 11.92
N GLU A 164 7.54 3.27 12.73
CA GLU A 164 7.40 2.75 14.10
C GLU A 164 6.45 3.60 14.97
N LYS A 165 6.48 4.92 14.80
CA LYS A 165 5.56 5.82 15.52
C LYS A 165 4.13 5.67 15.04
N PHE A 166 3.94 5.46 13.73
CA PHE A 166 2.62 5.18 13.14
C PHE A 166 2.07 3.85 13.65
N ILE A 167 2.86 2.77 13.59
CA ILE A 167 2.47 1.41 14.04
C ILE A 167 2.05 1.42 15.52
N LYS A 168 2.77 2.14 16.38
CA LYS A 168 2.40 2.27 17.81
C LYS A 168 1.03 2.92 18.04
N LYS A 169 0.57 3.75 17.11
CA LYS A 169 -0.73 4.44 17.18
C LYS A 169 -1.84 3.71 16.41
N HIS A 170 -1.46 2.93 15.42
CA HIS A 170 -2.33 2.33 14.40
C HIS A 170 -1.89 0.89 14.09
N PRO A 171 -1.97 -0.01 15.09
CA PRO A 171 -1.53 -1.40 14.95
C PRO A 171 -2.34 -2.17 13.89
#